data_dbc38d790c2ed91ec47dfdb5853546cd
#
_entry.id   dbc38d790c2ed91ec47dfdb5853546cd
#
_cell.length_a   1.000
_cell.length_b   1.000
_cell.length_c   1.000
_cell.angle_alpha   90.00
_cell.angle_beta   90.00
_cell.angle_gamma   90.00
#
_symmetry.space_group_name_H-M   'P 1'
#
loop_
_entity.id
_entity.type
_entity.pdbx_description
1 polymer ?
#
loop_
_entity_poly.entity_id
_entity_poly.type
_entity_poly.pdbx_seq_one_letter_code
_entity_poly.pdbx_strand_id
1 'polypeptide(L)'
;MEYGALNHVAFTPGKEMLVITDLKSGRLKYYSIDGHYVKSVKLPYWFSRCEFITDNLIAGFWSGGTVIPGENKNYKPLLVVTDLLGNISSSAFQSYYRKEYTSTIFEPIRKFEDRVLYNNPNTDSIFLLTPNGIELAYHLNIKGAKPMIINEDITNDLLREQRRNNPFFNGDFVELKDGAIFHIFESGFPGYRFGIYSNAKQRTFCCDCFRYSPFFCFFDAPKARYGDNTVVVDTRSDIVLAYKDELYKLGKKEEIDEFYKDLTEDS
;
A
#
# COMPACT_ATOMS: atom_id res chain seq x y z
N MET A 1 -0.20 1.75 31.32
CA MET A 1 -0.32 1.04 30.02
C MET A 1 0.02 2.07 28.94
N GLU A 2 1.16 1.89 28.29
CA GLU A 2 1.74 2.85 27.32
C GLU A 2 1.00 2.88 25.99
N TYR A 3 0.24 1.85 25.70
CA TYR A 3 -0.54 1.74 24.47
C TYR A 3 -2.02 1.95 24.77
N GLY A 4 -2.70 2.72 23.94
CA GLY A 4 -4.16 2.67 23.88
C GLY A 4 -4.65 1.28 23.48
N ALA A 5 -5.96 1.05 23.40
CA ALA A 5 -6.46 -0.20 22.86
C ALA A 5 -5.94 -0.39 21.45
N LEU A 6 -5.27 -1.50 21.18
CA LEU A 6 -4.46 -1.83 20.00
C LEU A 6 -5.25 -1.96 18.68
N ASN A 7 -6.29 -1.22 18.47
CA ASN A 7 -7.16 -1.43 17.31
C ASN A 7 -6.64 -0.85 16.00
N HIS A 8 -5.54 -0.30 15.82
CA HIS A 8 -4.90 0.13 14.58
C HIS A 8 -3.54 0.74 14.90
N VAL A 9 -2.54 -0.09 14.97
CA VAL A 9 -1.15 0.32 15.20
C VAL A 9 -0.34 -0.04 13.97
N ALA A 10 0.35 0.93 13.38
CA ALA A 10 1.35 0.67 12.37
C ALA A 10 2.74 0.89 12.98
N PHE A 11 3.67 0.00 12.65
CA PHE A 11 5.06 0.06 13.08
C PHE A 11 5.91 0.49 11.89
N THR A 12 6.73 1.50 12.08
CA THR A 12 7.63 2.00 11.04
C THR A 12 9.05 2.09 11.59
N PRO A 13 9.96 1.23 11.14
CA PRO A 13 11.36 1.28 11.54
C PRO A 13 12.09 2.39 10.80
N GLY A 14 12.78 3.25 11.55
CA GLY A 14 13.83 4.13 11.06
C GLY A 14 15.21 3.52 11.28
N LYS A 15 16.28 4.28 11.03
CA LYS A 15 17.67 3.81 11.31
C LYS A 15 17.93 3.66 12.80
N GLU A 16 17.49 4.62 13.61
CA GLU A 16 17.74 4.67 15.05
C GLU A 16 16.48 4.59 15.91
N MET A 17 15.32 4.76 15.30
CA MET A 17 14.04 4.84 15.99
C MET A 17 12.97 4.00 15.32
N LEU A 18 12.07 3.51 16.15
CA LEU A 18 10.80 2.92 15.74
C LEU A 18 9.68 3.93 16.01
N VAL A 19 8.82 4.16 15.04
CA VAL A 19 7.59 4.94 15.20
C VAL A 19 6.38 4.02 15.23
N ILE A 20 5.52 4.26 16.21
CA ILE A 20 4.22 3.61 16.31
C ILE A 20 3.14 4.67 16.10
N THR A 21 2.31 4.49 15.10
CA THR A 21 1.10 5.29 14.91
C THR A 21 -0.03 4.72 15.76
N ASP A 22 -0.50 5.48 16.73
CA ASP A 22 -1.65 5.13 17.56
C ASP A 22 -2.86 5.93 17.10
N LEU A 23 -3.67 5.32 16.24
CA LEU A 23 -4.85 5.97 15.63
C LEU A 23 -5.89 6.37 16.69
N LYS A 24 -6.05 5.57 17.73
CA LYS A 24 -7.05 5.85 18.76
C LYS A 24 -6.71 7.11 19.59
N SER A 25 -5.44 7.27 19.94
CA SER A 25 -5.00 8.44 20.69
C SER A 25 -4.61 9.61 19.78
N GLY A 26 -4.45 9.40 18.47
CA GLY A 26 -3.96 10.37 17.51
C GLY A 26 -2.53 10.80 17.85
N ARG A 27 -1.66 9.82 18.15
CA ARG A 27 -0.27 10.07 18.57
C ARG A 27 0.71 9.27 17.73
N LEU A 28 1.86 9.88 17.50
CA LEU A 28 3.09 9.17 17.16
C LEU A 28 3.85 8.87 18.43
N LYS A 29 4.18 7.62 18.66
CA LYS A 29 5.00 7.17 19.78
C LYS A 29 6.35 6.71 19.25
N TYR A 30 7.42 7.25 19.79
CA TYR A 30 8.77 6.99 19.37
C TYR A 30 9.47 6.10 20.38
N TYR A 31 10.16 5.09 19.87
CA TYR A 31 10.98 4.17 20.63
C TYR A 31 12.38 4.10 20.01
N SER A 32 13.39 3.84 20.82
CA SER A 32 14.69 3.43 20.29
C SER A 32 14.56 2.09 19.55
N ILE A 33 15.55 1.75 18.74
CA ILE A 33 15.56 0.45 18.03
C ILE A 33 15.56 -0.73 19.01
N ASP A 34 16.07 -0.53 20.23
CA ASP A 34 16.06 -1.51 21.32
C ASP A 34 14.72 -1.58 22.08
N GLY A 35 13.71 -0.82 21.63
CA GLY A 35 12.37 -0.85 22.19
C GLY A 35 12.13 0.06 23.40
N HIS A 36 13.07 0.92 23.78
CA HIS A 36 12.88 1.88 24.89
C HIS A 36 12.03 3.05 24.42
N TYR A 37 11.01 3.40 25.20
CA TYR A 37 10.19 4.58 24.95
C TYR A 37 11.01 5.86 25.00
N VAL A 38 10.88 6.70 23.98
CA VAL A 38 11.58 7.98 23.87
C VAL A 38 10.63 9.14 24.13
N LYS A 39 9.57 9.25 23.34
CA LYS A 39 8.60 10.33 23.42
C LYS A 39 7.28 9.99 22.74
N SER A 40 6.29 10.84 22.96
CA SER A 40 5.00 10.79 22.25
C SER A 40 4.60 12.19 21.81
N VAL A 41 4.17 12.30 20.56
CA VAL A 41 3.72 13.55 19.96
C VAL A 41 2.26 13.43 19.58
N LYS A 42 1.43 14.36 20.06
CA LYS A 42 0.02 14.47 19.66
C LYS A 42 -0.07 15.19 18.34
N LEU A 43 -0.73 14.55 17.38
CA LEU A 43 -0.98 15.15 16.08
C LEU A 43 -2.43 15.68 16.02
N PRO A 44 -2.68 16.75 15.29
CA PRO A 44 -4.04 17.22 15.00
C PRO A 44 -4.74 16.34 13.93
N TYR A 45 -4.03 15.41 13.33
CA TYR A 45 -4.47 14.51 12.28
C TYR A 45 -3.95 13.09 12.55
N TRP A 46 -4.50 12.10 11.86
CA TRP A 46 -4.15 10.69 12.07
C TRP A 46 -3.50 10.10 10.84
N PHE A 47 -2.39 9.41 11.04
CA PHE A 47 -1.77 8.61 9.99
C PHE A 47 -2.20 7.15 10.11
N SER A 48 -2.76 6.59 9.05
CA SER A 48 -2.98 5.15 8.97
C SER A 48 -1.69 4.39 8.64
N ARG A 49 -0.78 5.08 7.95
CA ARG A 49 0.56 4.60 7.62
C ARG A 49 1.52 5.78 7.62
N CYS A 50 2.77 5.51 7.94
CA CYS A 50 3.83 6.50 7.78
C CYS A 50 5.16 5.82 7.45
N GLU A 51 6.09 6.60 6.87
CA GLU A 51 7.44 6.18 6.57
C GLU A 51 8.44 7.31 6.83
N PHE A 52 9.66 6.96 7.24
CA PHE A 52 10.74 7.91 7.37
C PHE A 52 11.29 8.27 5.99
N ILE A 53 11.15 9.54 5.58
CA ILE A 53 11.85 10.10 4.42
C ILE A 53 13.33 10.29 4.76
N THR A 54 13.58 10.84 5.94
CA THR A 54 14.93 10.98 6.55
C THR A 54 14.83 10.67 8.04
N ASP A 55 15.94 10.68 8.76
CA ASP A 55 15.95 10.49 10.21
C ASP A 55 15.12 11.54 10.97
N ASN A 56 14.79 12.67 10.34
CA ASN A 56 14.04 13.79 10.94
C ASN A 56 12.71 14.12 10.26
N LEU A 57 12.37 13.47 9.16
CA LEU A 57 11.13 13.72 8.42
C LEU A 57 10.35 12.43 8.21
N ILE A 58 9.06 12.51 8.48
CA ILE A 58 8.10 11.41 8.33
C ILE A 58 7.03 11.84 7.32
N ALA A 59 6.78 11.01 6.32
CA ALA A 59 5.60 11.09 5.49
C ALA A 59 4.49 10.24 6.10
N GLY A 60 3.30 10.79 6.21
CA GLY A 60 2.13 10.09 6.71
C GLY A 60 0.97 10.13 5.72
N PHE A 61 0.32 8.99 5.53
CA PHE A 61 -0.96 8.92 4.81
C PHE A 61 -2.10 9.22 5.77
N TRP A 62 -2.85 10.28 5.46
CA TRP A 62 -3.97 10.70 6.28
C TRP A 62 -5.17 9.81 6.06
N SER A 63 -5.71 9.25 7.13
CA SER A 63 -6.88 8.36 7.08
C SER A 63 -8.14 8.94 7.72
N GLY A 64 -8.06 10.14 8.25
CA GLY A 64 -9.16 10.79 8.95
C GLY A 64 -8.68 11.73 10.05
N GLY A 65 -9.61 12.37 10.73
CA GLY A 65 -9.32 13.29 11.82
C GLY A 65 -9.77 14.73 11.55
N THR A 66 -9.28 15.65 12.36
CA THR A 66 -9.58 17.06 12.22
C THR A 66 -8.81 17.71 11.07
N VAL A 67 -9.36 18.79 10.56
CA VAL A 67 -8.71 19.64 9.53
C VAL A 67 -7.34 20.11 10.03
N ILE A 68 -6.35 20.10 9.15
CA ILE A 68 -5.02 20.63 9.45
C ILE A 68 -5.15 22.13 9.80
N PRO A 69 -4.59 22.58 10.92
CA PRO A 69 -4.67 23.97 11.32
C PRO A 69 -4.10 24.91 10.24
N GLY A 70 -4.84 25.98 9.94
CA GLY A 70 -4.42 27.00 8.97
C GLY A 70 -4.79 26.72 7.52
N GLU A 71 -5.29 25.54 7.19
CA GLU A 71 -5.77 25.21 5.85
C GLU A 71 -7.28 25.45 5.69
N ASN A 72 -7.71 25.56 4.44
CA ASN A 72 -9.13 25.62 4.11
C ASN A 72 -9.85 24.42 4.72
N LYS A 73 -10.95 24.65 5.43
CA LYS A 73 -11.73 23.59 6.11
C LYS A 73 -12.18 22.45 5.18
N ASN A 74 -12.25 22.73 3.89
CA ASN A 74 -12.60 21.75 2.87
C ASN A 74 -11.38 21.00 2.30
N TYR A 75 -10.15 21.46 2.60
CA TYR A 75 -8.93 20.81 2.14
C TYR A 75 -8.51 19.74 3.16
N LYS A 76 -8.42 18.52 2.69
CA LYS A 76 -7.98 17.36 3.48
C LYS A 76 -6.88 16.64 2.68
N PRO A 77 -5.60 16.89 2.96
CA PRO A 77 -4.54 16.26 2.23
C PRO A 77 -4.50 14.77 2.49
N LEU A 78 -4.20 13.98 1.46
CA LEU A 78 -3.95 12.54 1.61
C LEU A 78 -2.55 12.26 2.15
N LEU A 79 -1.61 13.12 1.82
CA LEU A 79 -0.21 13.02 2.23
C LEU A 79 0.19 14.24 3.07
N VAL A 80 0.80 13.99 4.20
CA VAL A 80 1.36 15.02 5.09
C VAL A 80 2.80 14.64 5.42
N VAL A 81 3.71 15.59 5.27
CA VAL A 81 5.10 15.46 5.72
C VAL A 81 5.30 16.30 6.97
N THR A 82 5.87 15.69 7.99
CA THR A 82 6.07 16.32 9.31
C THR A 82 7.47 16.02 9.85
N ASP A 83 7.94 16.90 10.71
CA ASP A 83 9.11 16.62 11.53
C ASP A 83 8.76 15.67 12.69
N LEU A 84 9.76 15.29 13.48
CA LEU A 84 9.58 14.43 14.66
C LEU A 84 8.85 15.09 15.83
N LEU A 85 8.51 16.38 15.74
CA LEU A 85 7.71 17.13 16.71
C LEU A 85 6.25 17.27 16.27
N GLY A 86 5.94 16.84 15.04
CA GLY A 86 4.60 16.94 14.46
C GLY A 86 4.34 18.25 13.73
N ASN A 87 5.37 19.09 13.51
CA ASN A 87 5.22 20.29 12.70
C ASN A 87 5.14 19.89 11.22
N ILE A 88 4.11 20.37 10.54
CA ILE A 88 3.89 20.09 9.13
C ILE A 88 4.91 20.88 8.31
N SER A 89 5.68 20.20 7.49
CA SER A 89 6.57 20.81 6.50
C SER A 89 5.91 20.94 5.13
N SER A 90 5.08 19.98 4.75
CA SER A 90 4.31 20.02 3.50
C SER A 90 3.10 19.10 3.56
N SER A 91 2.13 19.37 2.68
CA SER A 91 0.96 18.51 2.46
C SER A 91 0.61 18.47 0.98
N ALA A 92 0.03 17.36 0.52
CA ALA A 92 -0.30 17.19 -0.88
C ALA A 92 -1.48 16.22 -1.10
N PHE A 93 -2.02 16.27 -2.31
CA PHE A 93 -3.08 15.39 -2.80
C PHE A 93 -4.37 15.53 -2.01
N GLN A 94 -5.28 16.33 -2.50
CA GLN A 94 -6.57 16.56 -1.85
C GLN A 94 -7.40 15.28 -1.79
N SER A 95 -7.88 14.94 -0.59
CA SER A 95 -8.93 13.97 -0.42
C SER A 95 -10.29 14.65 -0.55
N TYR A 96 -11.10 14.16 -1.46
CA TYR A 96 -12.52 14.53 -1.56
C TYR A 96 -13.35 13.62 -0.66
N TYR A 97 -12.89 13.43 0.58
CA TYR A 97 -13.53 12.54 1.53
C TYR A 97 -14.93 13.04 1.88
N ARG A 98 -15.92 12.36 1.36
CA ARG A 98 -17.27 12.34 1.93
C ARG A 98 -17.38 11.08 2.82
N LYS A 99 -18.27 11.11 3.80
CA LYS A 99 -18.52 10.02 4.75
C LYS A 99 -18.72 8.65 4.08
N GLU A 100 -19.07 8.66 2.80
CA GLU A 100 -19.36 7.52 1.96
C GLU A 100 -18.18 7.05 1.10
N TYR A 101 -17.08 7.83 1.03
CA TYR A 101 -15.92 7.52 0.20
C TYR A 101 -14.84 6.86 1.04
N THR A 102 -14.56 5.60 0.75
CA THR A 102 -13.44 4.87 1.35
C THR A 102 -12.39 4.53 0.29
N SER A 103 -11.19 5.03 0.46
CA SER A 103 -10.04 4.53 -0.29
C SER A 103 -9.62 3.19 0.29
N THR A 104 -9.47 2.18 -0.56
CA THR A 104 -9.12 0.81 -0.15
C THR A 104 -7.64 0.50 -0.29
N ILE A 105 -6.77 1.50 -0.42
CA ILE A 105 -5.33 1.27 -0.47
C ILE A 105 -4.83 0.93 0.92
N PHE A 106 -4.26 -0.27 1.05
CA PHE A 106 -3.74 -0.76 2.33
C PHE A 106 -2.35 -0.20 2.64
N GLU A 107 -1.51 0.00 1.62
CA GLU A 107 -0.12 0.41 1.77
C GLU A 107 0.23 1.56 0.81
N PRO A 108 -0.33 2.77 1.02
CA PRO A 108 -0.14 3.89 0.10
C PRO A 108 1.28 4.48 0.15
N ILE A 109 2.01 4.29 1.25
CA ILE A 109 3.40 4.72 1.39
C ILE A 109 4.26 3.48 1.60
N ARG A 110 5.32 3.35 0.81
CA ARG A 110 6.25 2.23 0.88
C ARG A 110 7.68 2.72 0.79
N LYS A 111 8.54 2.12 1.60
CA LYS A 111 9.98 2.36 1.55
C LYS A 111 10.68 1.28 0.76
N PHE A 112 11.58 1.72 -0.08
CA PHE A 112 12.44 0.90 -0.89
C PHE A 112 13.87 1.43 -0.75
N GLU A 113 14.71 0.72 0.00
CA GLU A 113 16.03 1.20 0.41
C GLU A 113 15.94 2.60 1.05
N ASP A 114 16.56 3.62 0.43
CA ASP A 114 16.48 5.01 0.88
C ASP A 114 15.38 5.83 0.19
N ARG A 115 14.57 5.19 -0.65
CA ARG A 115 13.47 5.83 -1.40
C ARG A 115 12.15 5.57 -0.72
N VAL A 116 11.36 6.60 -0.52
CA VAL A 116 9.98 6.51 -0.04
C VAL A 116 9.05 6.84 -1.17
N LEU A 117 8.23 5.89 -1.55
CA LEU A 117 7.25 6.04 -2.62
C LEU A 117 5.84 6.23 -2.06
N TYR A 118 5.10 7.12 -2.67
CA TYR A 118 3.70 7.35 -2.41
C TYR A 118 2.86 6.96 -3.62
N ASN A 119 1.98 6.00 -3.42
CA ASN A 119 1.03 5.54 -4.42
C ASN A 119 -0.27 6.31 -4.22
N ASN A 120 -0.49 7.32 -5.05
CA ASN A 120 -1.70 8.12 -4.92
C ASN A 120 -2.94 7.30 -5.34
N PRO A 121 -3.92 7.12 -4.44
CA PRO A 121 -5.14 6.38 -4.77
C PRO A 121 -5.86 6.96 -5.98
N ASN A 122 -6.34 6.06 -6.85
CA ASN A 122 -7.13 6.42 -8.02
C ASN A 122 -6.41 7.28 -9.07
N THR A 123 -5.09 7.28 -9.05
CA THR A 123 -4.27 7.86 -10.11
C THR A 123 -3.32 6.81 -10.66
N ASP A 124 -2.84 7.01 -11.88
CA ASP A 124 -1.87 6.12 -12.51
C ASP A 124 -0.42 6.55 -12.23
N SER A 125 -0.22 7.25 -11.11
CA SER A 125 1.06 7.89 -10.78
C SER A 125 1.56 7.46 -9.42
N ILE A 126 2.85 7.16 -9.35
CA ILE A 126 3.60 6.87 -8.13
C ILE A 126 4.64 7.98 -7.95
N PHE A 127 4.72 8.52 -6.76
CA PHE A 127 5.55 9.67 -6.44
C PHE A 127 6.69 9.28 -5.51
N LEU A 128 7.87 9.83 -5.75
CA LEU A 128 9.00 9.79 -4.85
C LEU A 128 8.89 10.95 -3.86
N LEU A 129 8.98 10.63 -2.58
CA LEU A 129 9.01 11.61 -1.50
C LEU A 129 10.46 11.89 -1.13
N THR A 130 10.85 13.15 -1.21
CA THR A 130 12.19 13.63 -0.87
C THR A 130 12.12 14.71 0.20
N PRO A 131 13.23 15.05 0.88
CA PRO A 131 13.25 16.19 1.81
C PRO A 131 12.89 17.53 1.14
N ASN A 132 13.08 17.62 -0.17
CA ASN A 132 12.87 18.85 -0.95
C ASN A 132 11.49 18.93 -1.59
N GLY A 133 10.70 17.84 -1.57
CA GLY A 133 9.37 17.82 -2.18
C GLY A 133 8.94 16.46 -2.70
N ILE A 134 7.99 16.51 -3.62
CA ILE A 134 7.35 15.35 -4.22
C ILE A 134 7.65 15.34 -5.71
N GLU A 135 8.18 14.25 -6.20
CA GLU A 135 8.58 14.06 -7.59
C GLU A 135 7.81 12.89 -8.21
N LEU A 136 7.47 12.99 -9.50
CA LEU A 136 6.88 11.86 -10.23
C LEU A 136 7.96 10.78 -10.42
N ALA A 137 7.75 9.60 -9.82
CA ALA A 137 8.66 8.46 -9.97
C ALA A 137 8.25 7.56 -11.14
N TYR A 138 6.95 7.23 -11.20
CA TYR A 138 6.39 6.37 -12.25
C TYR A 138 5.03 6.88 -12.69
N HIS A 139 4.77 6.72 -13.97
CA HIS A 139 3.44 6.90 -14.55
C HIS A 139 3.06 5.64 -15.32
N LEU A 140 1.94 5.03 -14.92
CA LEU A 140 1.43 3.82 -15.53
C LEU A 140 0.50 4.17 -16.69
N ASN A 141 0.97 3.97 -17.92
CA ASN A 141 0.13 4.14 -19.09
C ASN A 141 -0.70 2.87 -19.34
N ILE A 142 -1.86 2.80 -18.71
CA ILE A 142 -2.75 1.65 -18.81
C ILE A 142 -3.62 1.79 -20.06
N LYS A 143 -3.42 0.87 -21.02
CA LYS A 143 -4.17 0.88 -22.28
C LYS A 143 -5.67 0.71 -22.03
N GLY A 144 -6.46 1.64 -22.54
CA GLY A 144 -7.91 1.64 -22.39
C GLY A 144 -8.42 2.28 -21.08
N ALA A 145 -7.52 2.63 -20.14
CA ALA A 145 -7.90 3.40 -18.97
C ALA A 145 -8.31 4.82 -19.37
N LYS A 146 -9.34 5.31 -18.69
CA LYS A 146 -9.71 6.73 -18.72
C LYS A 146 -9.35 7.32 -17.38
N PRO A 147 -8.88 8.58 -17.33
CA PRO A 147 -8.63 9.25 -16.06
C PRO A 147 -9.86 9.15 -15.15
N MET A 148 -9.64 8.73 -13.91
CA MET A 148 -10.70 8.71 -12.92
C MET A 148 -10.99 10.15 -12.50
N ILE A 149 -12.26 10.54 -12.58
CA ILE A 149 -12.70 11.88 -12.16
C ILE A 149 -13.00 11.80 -10.67
N ILE A 150 -12.09 12.35 -9.88
CA ILE A 150 -12.22 12.44 -8.42
C ILE A 150 -12.32 13.92 -8.05
N ASN A 151 -13.50 14.37 -7.73
CA ASN A 151 -13.79 15.75 -7.33
C ASN A 151 -14.77 15.75 -6.14
N GLU A 152 -15.20 16.93 -5.70
CA GLU A 152 -16.11 17.09 -4.57
C GLU A 152 -17.50 16.50 -4.77
N ASP A 153 -17.90 16.22 -6.00
CA ASP A 153 -19.20 15.61 -6.34
C ASP A 153 -19.13 14.08 -6.44
N ILE A 154 -17.94 13.48 -6.25
CA ILE A 154 -17.79 12.03 -6.35
C ILE A 154 -18.60 11.31 -5.28
N THR A 155 -19.40 10.33 -5.71
CA THR A 155 -20.12 9.41 -4.83
C THR A 155 -19.52 8.01 -4.95
N ASN A 156 -19.83 7.14 -3.98
CA ASN A 156 -19.41 5.74 -4.06
C ASN A 156 -19.93 5.04 -5.31
N ASP A 157 -21.15 5.36 -5.74
CA ASP A 157 -21.75 4.73 -6.92
C ASP A 157 -21.09 5.21 -8.21
N LEU A 158 -20.81 6.49 -8.34
CA LEU A 158 -20.04 7.03 -9.47
C LEU A 158 -18.63 6.44 -9.51
N LEU A 159 -17.97 6.31 -8.35
CA LEU A 159 -16.65 5.70 -8.27
C LEU A 159 -16.69 4.23 -8.68
N ARG A 160 -17.66 3.46 -8.20
CA ARG A 160 -17.87 2.07 -8.60
C ARG A 160 -18.17 1.93 -10.09
N GLU A 161 -18.96 2.83 -10.64
CA GLU A 161 -19.27 2.87 -12.08
C GLU A 161 -18.00 3.13 -12.89
N GLN A 162 -17.20 4.13 -12.53
CA GLN A 162 -15.93 4.40 -13.18
C GLN A 162 -14.99 3.19 -13.14
N ARG A 163 -14.86 2.53 -11.98
CA ARG A 163 -14.04 1.33 -11.79
C ARG A 163 -14.55 0.12 -12.56
N ARG A 164 -15.86 -0.05 -12.71
CA ARG A 164 -16.44 -1.15 -13.50
C ARG A 164 -16.16 -1.02 -15.00
N ASN A 165 -16.09 0.20 -15.47
CA ASN A 165 -16.03 0.47 -16.90
C ASN A 165 -14.61 0.73 -17.42
N ASN A 166 -13.62 0.81 -16.53
CA ASN A 166 -12.25 1.15 -16.91
C ASN A 166 -11.25 0.30 -16.12
N PRO A 167 -10.18 -0.17 -16.74
CA PRO A 167 -9.03 -0.65 -15.99
C PRO A 167 -8.43 0.50 -15.18
N PHE A 168 -7.96 0.21 -13.97
CA PHE A 168 -7.37 1.22 -13.11
C PHE A 168 -6.29 0.61 -12.20
N PHE A 169 -5.32 1.45 -11.83
CA PHE A 169 -4.33 1.12 -10.83
C PHE A 169 -4.91 1.35 -9.42
N ASN A 170 -4.77 0.37 -8.55
CA ASN A 170 -5.35 0.43 -7.19
C ASN A 170 -4.35 0.88 -6.12
N GLY A 171 -3.13 1.25 -6.52
CA GLY A 171 -2.08 1.67 -5.59
C GLY A 171 -1.16 0.55 -5.12
N ASP A 172 -1.42 -0.70 -5.50
CA ASP A 172 -0.55 -1.81 -5.17
C ASP A 172 0.67 -1.83 -6.09
N PHE A 173 1.78 -1.31 -5.60
CA PHE A 173 3.04 -1.16 -6.33
C PHE A 173 4.20 -1.53 -5.41
N VAL A 174 5.08 -2.39 -5.87
CA VAL A 174 6.33 -2.75 -5.19
C VAL A 174 7.49 -2.51 -6.13
N GLU A 175 8.37 -1.58 -5.78
CA GLU A 175 9.60 -1.36 -6.49
C GLU A 175 10.62 -2.46 -6.18
N LEU A 176 11.31 -2.94 -7.19
CA LEU A 176 12.39 -3.91 -7.11
C LEU A 176 13.67 -3.27 -7.64
N LYS A 177 14.81 -3.88 -7.38
CA LYS A 177 16.09 -3.41 -7.92
C LYS A 177 16.10 -3.36 -9.45
N ASP A 178 15.56 -4.40 -10.08
CA ASP A 178 15.58 -4.55 -11.54
C ASP A 178 14.24 -4.20 -12.20
N GLY A 179 13.31 -3.59 -11.47
CA GLY A 179 12.01 -3.21 -12.02
C GLY A 179 10.95 -2.90 -10.98
N ALA A 180 9.72 -3.28 -11.30
CA ALA A 180 8.58 -3.10 -10.39
C ALA A 180 7.48 -4.13 -10.67
N ILE A 181 6.70 -4.42 -9.64
CA ILE A 181 5.47 -5.21 -9.75
C ILE A 181 4.30 -4.35 -9.27
N PHE A 182 3.22 -4.37 -10.00
CA PHE A 182 2.02 -3.61 -9.67
C PHE A 182 0.75 -4.35 -10.09
N HIS A 183 -0.38 -3.91 -9.55
CA HIS A 183 -1.66 -4.56 -9.70
C HIS A 183 -2.63 -3.63 -10.44
N ILE A 184 -3.25 -4.14 -11.50
CA ILE A 184 -4.26 -3.43 -12.29
C ILE A 184 -5.58 -4.16 -12.12
N PHE A 185 -6.62 -3.42 -11.77
CA PHE A 185 -7.99 -3.92 -11.79
C PHE A 185 -8.61 -3.72 -13.16
N GLU A 186 -9.30 -4.74 -13.64
CA GLU A 186 -10.06 -4.73 -14.89
C GLU A 186 -11.48 -5.23 -14.64
N SER A 187 -12.43 -4.79 -15.47
CA SER A 187 -13.76 -5.37 -15.45
C SER A 187 -13.73 -6.79 -16.04
N GLY A 188 -14.37 -7.72 -15.39
CA GLY A 188 -14.43 -9.11 -15.83
C GLY A 188 -13.67 -10.07 -14.92
N PHE A 189 -13.53 -11.31 -15.34
CA PHE A 189 -12.77 -12.33 -14.61
C PHE A 189 -11.37 -12.49 -15.26
N PRO A 190 -10.30 -12.55 -14.47
CA PRO A 190 -10.24 -12.62 -13.01
C PRO A 190 -10.46 -11.27 -12.28
N GLY A 191 -10.72 -10.18 -12.97
CA GLY A 191 -10.95 -8.87 -12.38
C GLY A 191 -9.69 -8.08 -12.02
N TYR A 192 -8.49 -8.67 -12.25
CA TYR A 192 -7.20 -8.02 -12.03
C TYR A 192 -6.09 -8.66 -12.87
N ARG A 193 -5.01 -7.91 -13.06
CA ARG A 193 -3.75 -8.35 -13.68
C ARG A 193 -2.56 -7.82 -12.94
N PHE A 194 -1.47 -8.57 -13.01
CA PHE A 194 -0.17 -8.09 -12.57
C PHE A 194 0.57 -7.48 -13.75
N GLY A 195 1.16 -6.32 -13.51
CA GLY A 195 2.17 -5.74 -14.37
C GLY A 195 3.55 -5.96 -13.77
N ILE A 196 4.49 -6.42 -14.57
CA ILE A 196 5.90 -6.58 -14.21
C ILE A 196 6.69 -5.69 -15.14
N TYR A 197 7.23 -4.59 -14.63
CA TYR A 197 8.16 -3.74 -15.37
C TYR A 197 9.59 -4.21 -15.17
N SER A 198 10.36 -4.31 -16.26
CA SER A 198 11.78 -4.67 -16.25
C SER A 198 12.63 -3.48 -16.67
N ASN A 199 13.54 -3.04 -15.80
CA ASN A 199 14.50 -1.98 -16.10
C ASN A 199 15.41 -2.36 -17.27
N ALA A 200 15.89 -3.60 -17.31
CA ALA A 200 16.80 -4.07 -18.36
C ALA A 200 16.12 -4.11 -19.75
N LYS A 201 14.83 -4.44 -19.78
CA LYS A 201 14.08 -4.56 -21.04
C LYS A 201 13.29 -3.29 -21.40
N GLN A 202 13.21 -2.33 -20.47
CA GLN A 202 12.37 -1.11 -20.59
C GLN A 202 10.94 -1.46 -21.05
N ARG A 203 10.39 -2.53 -20.47
CA ARG A 203 9.13 -3.13 -20.94
C ARG A 203 8.33 -3.66 -19.78
N THR A 204 7.00 -3.53 -19.90
CA THR A 204 6.04 -4.17 -18.99
C THR A 204 5.51 -5.47 -19.59
N PHE A 205 5.45 -6.49 -18.77
CA PHE A 205 4.78 -7.75 -19.03
C PHE A 205 3.53 -7.79 -18.16
N CYS A 206 2.42 -8.29 -18.72
CA CYS A 206 1.19 -8.48 -17.94
C CYS A 206 0.87 -9.98 -17.86
N CYS A 207 0.40 -10.40 -16.69
CA CYS A 207 -0.07 -11.76 -16.45
C CYS A 207 -1.26 -11.75 -15.47
N ASP A 208 -2.07 -12.79 -15.55
CA ASP A 208 -3.25 -12.92 -14.70
C ASP A 208 -2.91 -13.50 -13.31
N CYS A 209 -1.80 -14.22 -13.20
CA CYS A 209 -1.29 -14.79 -11.95
C CYS A 209 0.21 -15.02 -12.00
N PHE A 210 0.84 -15.16 -10.84
CA PHE A 210 2.19 -15.70 -10.70
C PHE A 210 2.14 -17.18 -10.33
N ARG A 211 2.87 -18.00 -11.06
CA ARG A 211 3.04 -19.39 -10.72
C ARG A 211 4.32 -19.56 -9.91
N TYR A 212 4.18 -19.84 -8.62
CA TYR A 212 5.32 -20.12 -7.73
C TYR A 212 5.90 -21.53 -7.99
N SER A 213 5.00 -22.48 -8.18
CA SER A 213 5.36 -23.87 -8.50
C SER A 213 4.29 -24.42 -9.45
N PRO A 214 4.45 -25.61 -10.02
CA PRO A 214 3.35 -26.25 -10.73
C PRO A 214 2.09 -26.43 -9.87
N PHE A 215 2.22 -26.31 -8.55
CA PHE A 215 1.17 -26.57 -7.56
C PHE A 215 0.55 -25.33 -6.95
N PHE A 216 1.05 -24.13 -7.24
CA PHE A 216 0.50 -22.93 -6.64
C PHE A 216 0.61 -21.69 -7.52
N CYS A 217 -0.51 -20.99 -7.68
CA CYS A 217 -0.59 -19.72 -8.38
C CYS A 217 -0.99 -18.63 -7.40
N PHE A 218 -0.30 -17.47 -7.46
CA PHE A 218 -0.64 -16.29 -6.71
C PHE A 218 -1.59 -15.40 -7.49
N PHE A 219 -2.64 -14.94 -6.83
CA PHE A 219 -3.61 -14.00 -7.36
C PHE A 219 -3.67 -12.72 -6.53
N ASP A 220 -3.03 -12.71 -5.36
CA ASP A 220 -3.05 -11.58 -4.44
C ASP A 220 -2.00 -10.54 -4.79
N ALA A 221 -2.31 -9.28 -4.47
CA ALA A 221 -1.41 -8.16 -4.69
C ALA A 221 -0.12 -8.30 -3.87
N PRO A 222 1.04 -7.86 -4.42
CA PRO A 222 2.29 -7.88 -3.68
C PRO A 222 2.21 -6.96 -2.46
N LYS A 223 2.59 -7.48 -1.29
CA LYS A 223 2.50 -6.75 0.00
C LYS A 223 3.79 -6.06 0.36
N ALA A 224 4.91 -6.69 0.11
CA ALA A 224 6.22 -6.17 0.47
C ALA A 224 7.30 -6.69 -0.46
N ARG A 225 8.48 -6.10 -0.35
CA ARG A 225 9.71 -6.60 -0.95
C ARG A 225 10.54 -7.34 0.11
N TYR A 226 11.22 -8.40 -0.33
CA TYR A 226 12.26 -9.06 0.43
C TYR A 226 13.53 -9.17 -0.43
N GLY A 227 14.64 -8.59 0.06
CA GLY A 227 15.87 -8.51 -0.74
C GLY A 227 15.72 -7.67 -2.02
N ASP A 228 16.47 -7.97 -3.06
CA ASP A 228 16.58 -7.15 -4.27
C ASP A 228 15.39 -7.29 -5.22
N ASN A 229 14.99 -8.52 -5.50
CA ASN A 229 14.00 -8.83 -6.56
C ASN A 229 12.94 -9.85 -6.12
N THR A 230 12.72 -10.00 -4.83
CA THR A 230 11.71 -10.91 -4.28
C THR A 230 10.55 -10.12 -3.70
N VAL A 231 9.34 -10.53 -3.99
CA VAL A 231 8.13 -9.98 -3.37
C VAL A 231 7.56 -10.95 -2.35
N VAL A 232 6.96 -10.37 -1.33
CA VAL A 232 6.15 -11.10 -0.36
C VAL A 232 4.69 -10.93 -0.74
N VAL A 233 3.99 -12.04 -0.81
CA VAL A 233 2.55 -12.10 -1.05
C VAL A 233 1.95 -12.85 0.13
N ASP A 234 0.88 -12.36 0.68
CA ASP A 234 0.06 -13.12 1.62
C ASP A 234 -1.14 -13.72 0.88
N THR A 235 -1.54 -14.90 1.28
CA THR A 235 -2.77 -15.50 0.78
C THR A 235 -3.41 -16.30 1.91
N ARG A 236 -4.73 -16.42 1.86
CA ARG A 236 -5.47 -17.12 2.90
C ARG A 236 -5.29 -18.63 2.75
N SER A 237 -5.13 -19.32 3.87
CA SER A 237 -4.95 -20.78 3.89
C SER A 237 -6.11 -21.54 3.25
N ASP A 238 -7.35 -21.09 3.44
CA ASP A 238 -8.53 -21.69 2.82
C ASP A 238 -8.50 -21.61 1.28
N ILE A 239 -7.99 -20.53 0.71
CA ILE A 239 -7.79 -20.38 -0.74
C ILE A 239 -6.71 -21.36 -1.22
N VAL A 240 -5.60 -21.46 -0.48
CA VAL A 240 -4.50 -22.38 -0.81
C VAL A 240 -4.97 -23.83 -0.77
N LEU A 241 -5.73 -24.19 0.26
CA LEU A 241 -6.28 -25.55 0.42
C LEU A 241 -7.34 -25.88 -0.64
N ALA A 242 -8.20 -24.94 -1.01
CA ALA A 242 -9.16 -25.13 -2.09
C ALA A 242 -8.47 -25.42 -3.44
N TYR A 243 -7.29 -24.82 -3.67
CA TYR A 243 -6.46 -25.08 -4.84
C TYR A 243 -5.90 -26.51 -4.89
N LYS A 244 -5.63 -27.10 -3.72
CA LYS A 244 -5.13 -28.47 -3.60
C LYS A 244 -6.02 -29.48 -4.32
N ASP A 245 -7.33 -29.37 -4.15
CA ASP A 245 -8.31 -30.27 -4.78
C ASP A 245 -8.32 -30.14 -6.31
N GLU A 246 -8.16 -28.92 -6.82
CA GLU A 246 -8.06 -28.69 -8.26
C GLU A 246 -6.74 -29.29 -8.84
N LEU A 247 -5.65 -29.19 -8.08
CA LEU A 247 -4.36 -29.73 -8.48
C LEU A 247 -4.33 -31.25 -8.49
N TYR A 248 -5.07 -31.93 -7.63
CA TYR A 248 -5.19 -33.40 -7.65
C TYR A 248 -5.72 -33.91 -9.00
N LYS A 249 -6.54 -33.13 -9.67
CA LYS A 249 -7.02 -33.48 -11.02
C LYS A 249 -5.90 -33.53 -12.05
N LEU A 250 -4.74 -32.95 -11.75
CA LEU A 250 -3.54 -32.99 -12.60
C LEU A 250 -2.69 -34.26 -12.41
N GLY A 251 -3.04 -35.14 -11.46
CA GLY A 251 -2.47 -36.46 -11.32
C GLY A 251 -1.13 -36.59 -10.58
N LYS A 252 -0.72 -35.56 -9.82
CA LYS A 252 0.56 -35.56 -9.06
C LYS A 252 0.32 -35.54 -7.55
N LYS A 253 -0.49 -36.47 -7.06
CA LYS A 253 -1.00 -36.46 -5.68
C LYS A 253 0.10 -36.45 -4.62
N GLU A 254 1.11 -37.30 -4.74
CA GLU A 254 2.19 -37.42 -3.74
C GLU A 254 3.03 -36.13 -3.63
N GLU A 255 3.39 -35.52 -4.77
CA GLU A 255 4.12 -34.25 -4.80
C GLU A 255 3.28 -33.10 -4.21
N ILE A 256 1.97 -33.13 -4.44
CA ILE A 256 1.02 -32.14 -3.90
C ILE A 256 0.88 -32.33 -2.40
N ASP A 257 0.70 -33.53 -1.92
CA ASP A 257 0.59 -33.83 -0.48
C ASP A 257 1.85 -33.40 0.29
N GLU A 258 3.03 -33.65 -0.27
CA GLU A 258 4.28 -33.20 0.35
C GLU A 258 4.39 -31.67 0.39
N PHE A 259 3.95 -30.96 -0.67
CA PHE A 259 3.94 -29.49 -0.71
C PHE A 259 2.99 -28.88 0.34
N TYR A 260 1.83 -29.52 0.57
CA TYR A 260 0.78 -29.00 1.45
C TYR A 260 0.76 -29.62 2.86
N LYS A 261 1.74 -30.47 3.19
CA LYS A 261 1.73 -31.26 4.45
C LYS A 261 1.63 -30.45 5.73
N ASP A 262 2.20 -29.23 5.72
CA ASP A 262 2.25 -28.36 6.90
C ASP A 262 1.14 -27.30 6.91
N LEU A 263 0.25 -27.29 5.90
CA LEU A 263 -0.86 -26.36 5.83
C LEU A 263 -2.13 -26.95 6.44
N THR A 264 -2.72 -26.20 7.35
CA THR A 264 -4.02 -26.48 7.96
C THR A 264 -4.99 -25.34 7.71
N GLU A 265 -6.29 -25.53 7.96
CA GLU A 265 -7.30 -24.48 7.82
C GLU A 265 -7.02 -23.26 8.74
N ASP A 266 -6.29 -23.51 9.83
CA ASP A 266 -5.95 -22.49 10.83
C ASP A 266 -4.54 -21.89 10.63
N SER A 267 -3.86 -22.17 9.51
CA SER A 267 -2.49 -21.72 9.23
C SER A 267 -2.41 -20.29 8.73
#